data_fc00933c3c9aa447baddd96692a17469
#
_entry.id   fc00933c3c9aa447baddd96692a17469
#
_cell.length_a   1.000
_cell.length_b   1.000
_cell.length_c   1.000
_cell.angle_alpha   90.00
_cell.angle_beta   90.00
_cell.angle_gamma   90.00
#
_symmetry.space_group_name_H-M   'P 1'
#
loop_
_entity.id
_entity.type
_entity.pdbx_description
1 polymer ?
#
loop_
_entity_poly.entity_id
_entity_poly.type
_entity_poly.pdbx_seq_one_letter_code
_entity_poly.pdbx_strand_id
1 'polypeptide(L)'
;MPWLRSTFSENCLSMRAGLATLDVLENGDLGTRALYVGETFRAKLRSALAAFEMVKEVRGMGILSGIEFSSPKKLTVRALYEAFHRVHPAMFGQIMVMRMFREKRILTQICENSFMVLKAAPPLIVTPEQLDEFVRAIRHIVELAEASPAFWTEALGMARRAAHI
;
A
#
# COMPACT_ATOMS: atom_id res chain seq x y z
N MET A 1 -7.79 -28.98 -24.36
CA MET A 1 -7.96 -27.82 -23.44
C MET A 1 -8.25 -28.37 -22.06
N PRO A 2 -7.42 -28.09 -21.05
CA PRO A 2 -7.75 -28.47 -19.68
C PRO A 2 -8.95 -27.64 -19.22
N TRP A 3 -9.97 -28.32 -18.77
CA TRP A 3 -11.21 -27.74 -18.29
C TRP A 3 -10.92 -26.98 -16.99
N LEU A 4 -11.09 -25.65 -17.02
CA LEU A 4 -11.08 -24.82 -15.82
C LEU A 4 -12.30 -25.19 -14.96
N ARG A 5 -12.12 -26.19 -14.08
CA ARG A 5 -13.12 -26.53 -13.06
C ARG A 5 -12.77 -25.77 -11.78
N SER A 6 -13.67 -24.90 -11.36
CA SER A 6 -13.64 -24.28 -10.05
C SER A 6 -14.82 -24.80 -9.24
N THR A 7 -14.65 -24.97 -7.95
CA THR A 7 -15.71 -25.44 -7.03
C THR A 7 -16.99 -24.59 -7.10
N PHE A 8 -16.88 -23.34 -7.54
CA PHE A 8 -17.98 -22.38 -7.63
C PHE A 8 -18.36 -21.98 -9.07
N SER A 9 -17.76 -22.61 -10.09
CA SER A 9 -17.93 -22.23 -11.51
C SER A 9 -19.34 -22.44 -12.07
N GLU A 10 -20.15 -23.29 -11.45
CA GLU A 10 -21.50 -23.63 -11.91
C GLU A 10 -22.62 -22.91 -11.13
N ASN A 11 -22.26 -21.92 -10.31
CA ASN A 11 -23.25 -21.17 -9.55
C ASN A 11 -23.86 -20.05 -10.42
N CYS A 12 -25.12 -20.23 -10.84
CA CYS A 12 -25.85 -19.28 -11.69
C CYS A 12 -25.96 -17.89 -11.06
N LEU A 13 -26.04 -17.78 -9.74
CA LEU A 13 -26.10 -16.48 -9.04
C LEU A 13 -24.76 -15.75 -9.18
N SER A 14 -23.65 -16.45 -9.01
CA SER A 14 -22.32 -15.87 -9.20
C SER A 14 -22.08 -15.44 -10.65
N MET A 15 -22.55 -16.21 -11.62
CA MET A 15 -22.47 -15.84 -13.04
C MET A 15 -23.31 -14.59 -13.34
N ARG A 16 -24.51 -14.49 -12.77
CA ARG A 16 -25.35 -13.30 -12.95
C ARG A 16 -24.75 -12.07 -12.30
N ALA A 17 -24.17 -12.20 -11.11
CA ALA A 17 -23.44 -11.12 -10.45
C ALA A 17 -22.20 -10.68 -11.26
N GLY A 18 -21.48 -11.65 -11.84
CA GLY A 18 -20.35 -11.38 -12.72
C GLY A 18 -20.74 -10.58 -13.96
N LEU A 19 -21.82 -10.98 -14.65
CA LEU A 19 -22.36 -10.25 -15.81
C LEU A 19 -22.77 -8.81 -15.41
N ALA A 20 -23.50 -8.65 -14.31
CA ALA A 20 -23.89 -7.31 -13.83
C ALA A 20 -22.66 -6.45 -13.49
N THR A 21 -21.58 -7.04 -12.98
CA THR A 21 -20.32 -6.33 -12.74
C THR A 21 -19.68 -5.87 -14.04
N LEU A 22 -19.65 -6.72 -15.07
CA LEU A 22 -19.14 -6.36 -16.40
C LEU A 22 -19.96 -5.22 -17.02
N ASP A 23 -21.28 -5.29 -16.95
CA ASP A 23 -22.17 -4.24 -17.43
C ASP A 23 -21.85 -2.88 -16.76
N VAL A 24 -21.59 -2.86 -15.46
CA VAL A 24 -21.22 -1.64 -14.71
C VAL A 24 -19.83 -1.13 -15.15
N LEU A 25 -18.87 -2.03 -15.36
CA LEU A 25 -17.52 -1.65 -15.79
C LEU A 25 -17.53 -1.04 -17.19
N GLU A 26 -18.31 -1.62 -18.13
CA GLU A 26 -18.41 -1.16 -19.52
C GLU A 26 -19.21 0.15 -19.61
N ASN A 27 -20.43 0.17 -19.06
CA ASN A 27 -21.32 1.33 -19.15
C ASN A 27 -20.84 2.54 -18.32
N GLY A 28 -20.10 2.29 -17.23
CA GLY A 28 -19.55 3.33 -16.37
C GLY A 28 -18.20 3.90 -16.82
N ASP A 29 -17.62 3.39 -17.91
CA ASP A 29 -16.27 3.73 -18.38
C ASP A 29 -15.22 3.73 -17.26
N LEU A 30 -15.36 2.76 -16.34
CA LEU A 30 -14.52 2.69 -15.15
C LEU A 30 -13.06 2.39 -15.48
N GLY A 31 -12.78 1.83 -16.66
CA GLY A 31 -11.42 1.62 -17.17
C GLY A 31 -10.70 2.93 -17.43
N THR A 32 -11.29 3.82 -18.22
CA THR A 32 -10.72 5.15 -18.54
C THR A 32 -10.63 6.00 -17.27
N ARG A 33 -11.67 5.96 -16.42
CA ARG A 33 -11.64 6.61 -15.11
C ARG A 33 -10.45 6.15 -14.27
N ALA A 34 -10.20 4.84 -14.20
CA ALA A 34 -9.09 4.27 -13.42
C ALA A 34 -7.72 4.76 -13.90
N LEU A 35 -7.53 4.90 -15.22
CA LEU A 35 -6.29 5.44 -15.81
C LEU A 35 -6.09 6.90 -15.38
N TYR A 36 -7.09 7.75 -15.57
CA TYR A 36 -7.01 9.19 -15.28
C TYR A 36 -6.85 9.46 -13.77
N VAL A 37 -7.72 8.87 -12.95
CA VAL A 37 -7.69 9.04 -11.49
C VAL A 37 -6.40 8.47 -10.89
N GLY A 38 -5.95 7.32 -11.41
CA GLY A 38 -4.71 6.69 -10.93
C GLY A 38 -3.46 7.51 -11.25
N GLU A 39 -3.37 8.15 -12.43
CA GLU A 39 -2.22 9.01 -12.73
C GLU A 39 -2.24 10.28 -11.87
N THR A 40 -3.41 10.90 -11.70
CA THR A 40 -3.57 12.03 -10.81
C THR A 40 -3.17 11.67 -9.36
N PHE A 41 -3.57 10.51 -8.89
CA PHE A 41 -3.21 10.01 -7.56
C PHE A 41 -1.71 9.79 -7.41
N ARG A 42 -1.07 9.13 -8.39
CA ARG A 42 0.39 8.94 -8.38
C ARG A 42 1.16 10.26 -8.45
N ALA A 43 0.69 11.23 -9.22
CA ALA A 43 1.29 12.56 -9.26
C ALA A 43 1.23 13.27 -7.90
N LYS A 44 0.09 13.19 -7.21
CA LYS A 44 -0.07 13.71 -5.83
C LYS A 44 0.87 12.98 -4.85
N LEU A 45 0.97 11.66 -4.94
CA LEU A 45 1.89 10.87 -4.10
C LEU A 45 3.35 11.26 -4.36
N ARG A 46 3.79 11.34 -5.62
CA ARG A 46 5.16 11.76 -5.96
C ARG A 46 5.48 13.15 -5.40
N SER A 47 4.57 14.10 -5.58
CA SER A 47 4.73 15.46 -5.05
C SER A 47 4.81 15.49 -3.52
N ALA A 48 3.89 14.82 -2.84
CA ALA A 48 3.82 14.80 -1.38
C ALA A 48 4.99 14.08 -0.72
N LEU A 49 5.57 13.08 -1.42
CA LEU A 49 6.63 12.22 -0.91
C LEU A 49 8.03 12.58 -1.43
N ALA A 50 8.16 13.55 -2.33
CA ALA A 50 9.43 13.91 -2.98
C ALA A 50 10.55 14.31 -2.01
N ALA A 51 10.22 14.85 -0.84
CA ALA A 51 11.19 15.28 0.16
C ALA A 51 11.74 14.15 1.04
N PHE A 52 11.15 12.95 0.96
CA PHE A 52 11.51 11.84 1.84
C PHE A 52 12.51 10.90 1.18
N GLU A 53 13.66 10.76 1.79
CA GLU A 53 14.77 9.93 1.27
C GLU A 53 14.47 8.43 1.31
N MET A 54 13.56 8.00 2.19
CA MET A 54 13.12 6.60 2.26
C MET A 54 12.21 6.21 1.11
N VAL A 55 11.61 7.16 0.39
CA VAL A 55 10.76 6.87 -0.75
C VAL A 55 11.60 6.79 -2.01
N LYS A 56 11.76 5.58 -2.53
CA LYS A 56 12.56 5.32 -3.72
C LYS A 56 11.78 5.64 -5.00
N GLU A 57 10.54 5.19 -5.07
CA GLU A 57 9.72 5.31 -6.27
C GLU A 57 8.22 5.21 -5.96
N VAL A 58 7.41 5.92 -6.75
CA VAL A 58 5.96 5.74 -6.83
C VAL A 58 5.60 5.32 -8.25
N ARG A 59 5.11 4.09 -8.39
CA ARG A 59 4.74 3.49 -9.68
C ARG A 59 3.38 2.83 -9.63
N GLY A 60 2.83 2.47 -10.79
CA GLY A 60 1.56 1.77 -10.87
C GLY A 60 0.92 1.84 -12.23
N MET A 61 -0.23 1.19 -12.36
CA MET A 61 -1.05 1.18 -13.57
C MET A 61 -2.53 1.28 -13.19
N GLY A 62 -3.30 2.03 -13.97
CA GLY A 62 -4.68 2.33 -13.60
C GLY A 62 -4.73 2.95 -12.20
N ILE A 63 -5.67 2.51 -11.37
CA ILE A 63 -5.80 2.99 -9.98
C ILE A 63 -4.81 2.32 -9.00
N LEU A 64 -4.20 1.19 -9.38
CA LEU A 64 -3.23 0.50 -8.55
C LEU A 64 -1.94 1.31 -8.47
N SER A 65 -1.46 1.55 -7.27
CA SER A 65 -0.24 2.30 -7.01
C SER A 65 0.64 1.58 -5.98
N GLY A 66 1.94 1.59 -6.21
CA GLY A 66 2.95 1.06 -5.31
C GLY A 66 3.91 2.16 -4.90
N ILE A 67 4.19 2.25 -3.61
CA ILE A 67 5.19 3.14 -3.03
C ILE A 67 6.35 2.26 -2.59
N GLU A 68 7.46 2.34 -3.29
CA GLU A 68 8.67 1.59 -2.97
C GLU A 68 9.55 2.38 -2.01
N PHE A 69 9.97 1.73 -0.93
CA PHE A 69 10.84 2.30 0.09
C PHE A 69 12.27 1.76 -0.04
N SER A 70 13.21 2.53 0.49
CA SER A 70 14.62 2.16 0.65
C SER A 70 15.08 2.41 2.09
N SER A 71 16.27 1.94 2.44
CA SER A 71 16.84 2.24 3.76
C SER A 71 17.09 3.74 3.93
N PRO A 72 16.85 4.29 5.13
CA PRO A 72 17.10 5.71 5.40
C PRO A 72 18.59 6.04 5.25
N LYS A 73 18.91 7.24 4.77
CA LYS A 73 20.30 7.70 4.64
C LYS A 73 20.85 8.28 5.95
N LYS A 74 19.97 8.85 6.79
CA LYS A 74 20.34 9.40 8.10
C LYS A 74 20.94 8.33 9.00
N LEU A 75 22.18 8.50 9.43
CA LEU A 75 22.96 7.47 10.14
C LEU A 75 22.27 6.94 11.40
N THR A 76 21.64 7.82 12.18
CA THR A 76 20.93 7.45 13.42
C THR A 76 19.68 6.58 13.15
N VAL A 77 18.91 6.92 12.14
CA VAL A 77 17.71 6.18 11.76
C VAL A 77 18.09 4.91 11.00
N ARG A 78 19.15 4.97 10.19
CA ARG A 78 19.67 3.83 9.44
C ARG A 78 20.13 2.70 10.35
N ALA A 79 20.87 3.00 11.43
CA ALA A 79 21.32 1.99 12.38
C ALA A 79 20.14 1.24 13.04
N LEU A 80 19.09 1.97 13.40
CA LEU A 80 17.86 1.41 13.96
C LEU A 80 17.10 0.59 12.91
N TYR A 81 17.00 1.09 11.68
CA TYR A 81 16.41 0.36 10.56
C TYR A 81 17.15 -0.94 10.28
N GLU A 82 18.48 -0.91 10.19
CA GLU A 82 19.28 -2.11 9.93
C GLU A 82 19.19 -3.15 11.05
N ALA A 83 19.18 -2.69 12.31
CA ALA A 83 18.96 -3.57 13.46
C ALA A 83 17.59 -4.24 13.38
N PHE A 84 16.55 -3.49 13.03
CA PHE A 84 15.20 -3.97 12.84
C PHE A 84 15.10 -4.95 11.65
N HIS A 85 15.69 -4.60 10.52
CA HIS A 85 15.65 -5.39 9.29
C HIS A 85 16.37 -6.76 9.44
N ARG A 86 17.42 -6.83 10.27
CA ARG A 86 18.08 -8.09 10.61
C ARG A 86 17.20 -9.05 11.41
N VAL A 87 16.30 -8.51 12.26
CA VAL A 87 15.38 -9.34 13.05
C VAL A 87 14.29 -9.90 12.13
N HIS A 88 13.70 -9.07 11.29
CA HIS A 88 12.64 -9.50 10.38
C HIS A 88 12.49 -8.58 9.18
N PRO A 89 13.04 -8.96 8.01
CA PRO A 89 13.03 -8.12 6.81
C PRO A 89 11.63 -7.68 6.33
N ALA A 90 10.63 -8.54 6.51
CA ALA A 90 9.25 -8.29 6.08
C ALA A 90 8.47 -7.33 6.98
N MET A 91 8.95 -7.05 8.19
CA MET A 91 8.15 -6.31 9.18
C MET A 91 8.05 -4.82 8.91
N PHE A 92 8.96 -4.21 8.13
CA PHE A 92 8.87 -2.79 7.81
C PHE A 92 7.52 -2.45 7.15
N GLY A 93 7.20 -3.17 6.08
CA GLY A 93 5.93 -2.96 5.38
C GLY A 93 4.72 -3.22 6.28
N GLN A 94 4.79 -4.26 7.14
CA GLN A 94 3.70 -4.55 8.08
C GLN A 94 3.49 -3.43 9.09
N ILE A 95 4.56 -2.78 9.59
CA ILE A 95 4.44 -1.65 10.51
C ILE A 95 3.81 -0.46 9.80
N MET A 96 4.19 -0.18 8.55
CA MET A 96 3.58 0.88 7.75
C MET A 96 2.07 0.64 7.58
N VAL A 97 1.68 -0.58 7.20
CA VAL A 97 0.26 -0.99 7.08
C VAL A 97 -0.48 -0.84 8.41
N MET A 98 0.12 -1.33 9.50
CA MET A 98 -0.50 -1.28 10.81
C MET A 98 -0.70 0.15 11.32
N ARG A 99 0.26 1.05 11.10
CA ARG A 99 0.12 2.46 11.45
C ARG A 99 -0.90 3.18 10.57
N MET A 100 -0.91 2.93 9.25
CA MET A 100 -1.97 3.42 8.36
C MET A 100 -3.35 3.02 8.88
N PHE A 101 -3.51 1.77 9.31
CA PHE A 101 -4.78 1.30 9.84
C PHE A 101 -5.12 1.89 11.22
N ARG A 102 -4.19 1.86 12.19
CA ARG A 102 -4.46 2.29 13.57
C ARG A 102 -4.65 3.80 13.69
N GLU A 103 -3.79 4.57 13.05
CA GLU A 103 -3.75 6.03 13.21
C GLU A 103 -4.65 6.76 12.21
N LYS A 104 -4.85 6.18 11.02
CA LYS A 104 -5.58 6.84 9.91
C LYS A 104 -6.81 6.08 9.45
N ARG A 105 -7.07 4.88 9.99
CA ARG A 105 -8.21 4.01 9.61
C ARG A 105 -8.19 3.62 8.12
N ILE A 106 -7.02 3.61 7.52
CA ILE A 106 -6.83 3.24 6.12
C ILE A 106 -6.20 1.86 6.05
N LEU A 107 -6.93 0.91 5.46
CA LEU A 107 -6.41 -0.44 5.20
C LEU A 107 -5.65 -0.46 3.89
N THR A 108 -4.43 -0.95 3.93
CA THR A 108 -3.55 -1.11 2.78
C THR A 108 -2.78 -2.43 2.89
N GLN A 109 -1.90 -2.73 1.95
CA GLN A 109 -1.13 -3.97 1.90
C GLN A 109 0.32 -3.72 1.48
N ILE A 110 1.19 -4.66 1.82
CA ILE A 110 2.53 -4.80 1.21
C ILE A 110 2.48 -5.82 0.08
N CYS A 111 3.39 -5.70 -0.88
CA CYS A 111 3.55 -6.71 -1.92
C CYS A 111 4.27 -7.94 -1.36
N GLU A 112 3.75 -9.13 -1.62
CA GLU A 112 4.34 -10.40 -1.14
C GLU A 112 5.76 -10.62 -1.67
N ASN A 113 6.02 -10.23 -2.91
CA ASN A 113 7.34 -10.39 -3.55
C ASN A 113 8.33 -9.27 -3.21
N SER A 114 7.88 -8.22 -2.52
CA SER A 114 8.74 -7.10 -2.10
C SER A 114 8.15 -6.40 -0.89
N PHE A 115 8.62 -6.77 0.28
CA PHE A 115 8.18 -6.22 1.56
C PHE A 115 8.45 -4.72 1.75
N MET A 116 9.19 -4.12 0.82
CA MET A 116 9.48 -2.69 0.79
C MET A 116 8.51 -1.91 -0.12
N VAL A 117 7.47 -2.56 -0.66
CA VAL A 117 6.47 -1.90 -1.50
C VAL A 117 5.12 -1.90 -0.82
N LEU A 118 4.67 -0.71 -0.43
CA LEU A 118 3.30 -0.49 0.05
C LEU A 118 2.36 -0.37 -1.16
N LYS A 119 1.31 -1.18 -1.18
CA LYS A 119 0.33 -1.20 -2.25
C LYS A 119 -0.91 -0.38 -1.86
N ALA A 120 -1.26 0.60 -2.68
CA ALA A 120 -2.53 1.30 -2.61
C ALA A 120 -3.45 0.81 -3.74
N ALA A 121 -4.58 0.22 -3.36
CA ALA A 121 -5.58 -0.35 -4.27
C ALA A 121 -6.97 0.17 -3.89
N PRO A 122 -7.25 1.45 -4.09
CA PRO A 122 -8.56 2.01 -3.79
C PRO A 122 -9.63 1.48 -4.75
N PRO A 123 -10.92 1.50 -4.36
CA PRO A 123 -11.99 1.09 -5.25
C PRO A 123 -12.07 2.01 -6.48
N LEU A 124 -12.59 1.50 -7.61
CA LEU A 124 -12.72 2.27 -8.85
C LEU A 124 -13.60 3.52 -8.70
N ILE A 125 -14.50 3.54 -7.71
CA ILE A 125 -15.40 4.66 -7.40
C ILE A 125 -14.86 5.61 -6.32
N VAL A 126 -13.58 5.48 -5.93
CA VAL A 126 -12.95 6.35 -4.93
C VAL A 126 -13.09 7.82 -5.29
N THR A 127 -13.32 8.66 -4.28
CA THR A 127 -13.42 10.11 -4.48
C THR A 127 -12.05 10.81 -4.40
N PRO A 128 -11.89 11.99 -5.01
CA PRO A 128 -10.67 12.79 -4.89
C PRO A 128 -10.28 13.09 -3.44
N GLU A 129 -11.26 13.36 -2.58
CA GLU A 129 -11.07 13.68 -1.16
C GLU A 129 -10.49 12.48 -0.39
N GLN A 130 -10.98 11.27 -0.70
CA GLN A 130 -10.46 10.04 -0.11
C GLN A 130 -9.00 9.75 -0.56
N LEU A 131 -8.68 10.05 -1.82
CA LEU A 131 -7.30 9.97 -2.30
C LEU A 131 -6.40 10.99 -1.62
N ASP A 132 -6.88 12.21 -1.41
CA ASP A 132 -6.14 13.24 -0.69
C ASP A 132 -5.94 12.89 0.78
N GLU A 133 -6.91 12.24 1.40
CA GLU A 133 -6.76 11.69 2.75
C GLU A 133 -5.67 10.62 2.80
N PHE A 134 -5.63 9.70 1.85
CA PHE A 134 -4.57 8.71 1.73
C PHE A 134 -3.20 9.36 1.58
N VAL A 135 -3.06 10.37 0.70
CA VAL A 135 -1.80 11.11 0.49
C VAL A 135 -1.32 11.77 1.77
N ARG A 136 -2.22 12.45 2.50
CA ARG A 136 -1.88 13.06 3.81
C ARG A 136 -1.47 12.01 4.84
N ALA A 137 -2.18 10.89 4.88
CA ALA A 137 -1.93 9.81 5.82
C ALA A 137 -0.56 9.18 5.60
N ILE A 138 -0.25 8.76 4.37
CA ILE A 138 1.04 8.12 4.08
C ILE A 138 2.21 9.08 4.26
N ARG A 139 2.06 10.35 3.87
CA ARG A 139 3.08 11.37 4.12
C ARG A 139 3.42 11.48 5.60
N HIS A 140 2.41 11.56 6.47
CA HIS A 140 2.60 11.63 7.91
C HIS A 140 3.35 10.41 8.47
N ILE A 141 2.99 9.20 8.03
CA ILE A 141 3.65 7.98 8.51
C ILE A 141 5.11 7.90 8.04
N VAL A 142 5.38 8.31 6.79
CA VAL A 142 6.76 8.36 6.26
C VAL A 142 7.59 9.41 7.01
N GLU A 143 7.02 10.57 7.32
CA GLU A 143 7.67 11.61 8.12
C GLU A 143 8.06 11.08 9.51
N LEU A 144 7.18 10.35 10.17
CA LEU A 144 7.49 9.70 11.46
C LEU A 144 8.61 8.66 11.32
N ALA A 145 8.61 7.88 10.24
CA ALA A 145 9.63 6.86 10.00
C ALA A 145 11.03 7.48 9.76
N GLU A 146 11.12 8.65 9.11
CA GLU A 146 12.39 9.34 8.87
C GLU A 146 12.87 10.21 10.04
N ALA A 147 11.95 10.83 10.78
CA ALA A 147 12.28 11.82 11.78
C ALA A 147 12.42 11.24 13.19
N SER A 148 11.69 10.15 13.51
CA SER A 148 11.51 9.70 14.89
C SER A 148 12.23 8.39 15.21
N PRO A 149 13.29 8.42 16.05
CA PRO A 149 13.87 7.19 16.60
C PRO A 149 12.85 6.36 17.41
N ALA A 150 11.85 7.00 18.02
CA ALA A 150 10.79 6.34 18.77
C ALA A 150 9.95 5.42 17.87
N PHE A 151 9.75 5.79 16.60
CA PHE A 151 9.10 4.93 15.61
C PHE A 151 9.78 3.56 15.51
N TRP A 152 11.10 3.55 15.39
CA TRP A 152 11.90 2.33 15.23
C TRP A 152 12.05 1.55 16.54
N THR A 153 12.09 2.23 17.68
CA THR A 153 12.13 1.57 18.99
C THR A 153 10.85 0.79 19.26
N GLU A 154 9.70 1.38 18.96
CA GLU A 154 8.40 0.69 19.05
C GLU A 154 8.33 -0.48 18.07
N ALA A 155 8.81 -0.26 16.83
CA ALA A 155 8.89 -1.29 15.80
C ALA A 155 9.73 -2.49 16.24
N LEU A 156 10.91 -2.26 16.83
CA LEU A 156 11.77 -3.31 17.39
C LEU A 156 11.08 -4.07 18.54
N GLY A 157 10.35 -3.37 19.39
CA GLY A 157 9.57 -4.00 20.46
C GLY A 157 8.48 -4.95 19.92
N MET A 158 7.83 -4.57 18.83
CA MET A 158 6.84 -5.41 18.15
C MET A 158 7.50 -6.62 17.47
N ALA A 159 8.62 -6.41 16.78
CA ALA A 159 9.36 -7.48 16.11
C ALA A 159 9.83 -8.55 17.08
N ARG A 160 10.37 -8.15 18.23
CA ARG A 160 10.81 -9.09 19.26
C ARG A 160 9.66 -9.93 19.82
N ARG A 161 8.49 -9.35 20.04
CA ARG A 161 7.30 -10.09 20.48
C ARG A 161 6.81 -11.10 19.46
N ALA A 162 6.88 -10.76 18.16
CA ALA A 162 6.50 -11.66 17.09
C ALA A 162 7.49 -12.82 16.88
N ALA A 163 8.77 -12.64 17.18
CA ALA A 163 9.78 -13.67 17.07
C ALA A 163 9.75 -14.71 18.21
N HIS A 164 8.98 -14.48 19.26
CA HIS A 164 8.80 -15.40 20.39
C HIS A 164 7.49 -16.22 20.32
N ILE A 165 6.76 -16.13 19.22
CA ILE A 165 5.57 -16.94 18.91
C ILE A 165 5.95 -17.99 17.87
#